data_7fd42ba089d943f5fbf2cbad555f329f
#
_entry.id   7fd42ba089d943f5fbf2cbad555f329f
#
_cell.length_a   1.000
_cell.length_b   1.000
_cell.length_c   1.000
_cell.angle_alpha   90.00
_cell.angle_beta   90.00
_cell.angle_gamma   90.00
#
_symmetry.space_group_name_H-M   'P 1'
#
loop_
_entity.id
_entity.type
_entity.pdbx_description
1 polymer ?
#
loop_
_entity_poly.entity_id
_entity_poly.type
_entity_poly.pdbx_seq_one_letter_code
_entity_poly.pdbx_strand_id
1 'polypeptide(L)'
;MKQRGCGYIINMSSMAAKLPCPGITIYSATKAYLKSFGKSLYFEMRPYGVGVTTVCPAAIATPLYKLKPSLLDFGVKIGVIGTPRWLVRKALKGMMRKKRVVKPGFMNLYLPPLIAVLPKALVEKLWQKYK
;
A
#
# COMPACT_ATOMS: atom_id res chain seq x y z
N MET A 1 1.60 -18.80 -17.53
CA MET A 1 0.29 -18.63 -16.87
C MET A 1 -0.85 -18.56 -17.88
N LYS A 2 -0.78 -17.70 -18.91
CA LYS A 2 -1.84 -17.60 -19.94
C LYS A 2 -2.17 -18.95 -20.58
N GLN A 3 -1.16 -19.69 -21.07
CA GLN A 3 -1.35 -21.00 -21.70
C GLN A 3 -1.94 -22.08 -20.77
N ARG A 4 -1.63 -22.01 -19.45
CA ARG A 4 -2.14 -22.95 -18.45
C ARG A 4 -3.54 -22.60 -17.94
N GLY A 5 -4.07 -21.42 -18.29
CA GLY A 5 -5.37 -20.96 -17.78
C GLY A 5 -5.41 -20.67 -16.27
N CYS A 6 -4.29 -20.68 -15.59
CA CYS A 6 -4.23 -20.44 -14.15
C CYS A 6 -2.91 -19.80 -13.69
N GLY A 7 -2.96 -19.08 -12.59
CA GLY A 7 -1.82 -18.44 -11.95
C GLY A 7 -2.21 -17.24 -11.11
N TYR A 8 -1.24 -16.74 -10.35
CA TYR A 8 -1.43 -15.59 -9.46
C TYR A 8 -0.23 -14.67 -9.53
N ILE A 9 -0.50 -13.36 -9.57
CA ILE A 9 0.49 -12.29 -9.53
C ILE A 9 0.15 -11.37 -8.37
N ILE A 10 1.13 -11.06 -7.52
CA ILE A 10 1.00 -10.04 -6.47
C ILE A 10 1.94 -8.88 -6.80
N ASN A 11 1.39 -7.68 -6.92
CA ASN A 11 2.13 -6.44 -7.03
C ASN A 11 2.13 -5.70 -5.68
N MET A 12 3.32 -5.42 -5.15
CA MET A 12 3.48 -4.71 -3.88
C MET A 12 3.60 -3.21 -4.09
N SER A 13 2.47 -2.52 -4.02
CA SER A 13 2.40 -1.06 -4.02
C SER A 13 2.50 -0.52 -2.57
N SER A 14 1.90 0.63 -2.28
CA SER A 14 1.85 1.27 -0.97
C SER A 14 0.64 2.18 -0.86
N MET A 15 0.28 2.58 0.35
CA MET A 15 -0.63 3.69 0.62
C MET A 15 -0.08 5.01 0.04
N ALA A 16 1.25 5.20 0.05
CA ALA A 16 1.93 6.35 -0.54
C ALA A 16 1.63 6.54 -2.04
N ALA A 17 1.16 5.50 -2.75
CA ALA A 17 0.69 5.60 -4.13
C ALA A 17 -0.55 6.49 -4.32
N LYS A 18 -1.12 7.03 -3.24
CA LYS A 18 -2.30 7.89 -3.26
C LYS A 18 -2.06 9.27 -2.67
N LEU A 19 -0.92 9.47 -2.06
CA LEU A 19 -0.63 10.66 -1.27
C LEU A 19 0.56 11.39 -1.86
N PRO A 20 0.51 12.72 -1.98
CA PRO A 20 1.71 13.50 -2.16
C PRO A 20 2.54 13.35 -0.88
N CYS A 21 3.69 12.69 -0.98
CA CYS A 21 4.60 12.49 0.15
C CYS A 21 5.93 13.19 -0.14
N PRO A 22 6.09 14.45 0.28
CA PRO A 22 7.37 15.14 0.20
C PRO A 22 8.48 14.32 0.88
N GLY A 23 9.72 14.40 0.39
CA GLY A 23 10.84 13.59 0.88
C GLY A 23 10.93 12.16 0.37
N ILE A 24 9.81 11.58 -0.07
CA ILE A 24 9.77 10.25 -0.71
C ILE A 24 9.08 10.29 -2.07
N THR A 25 9.28 11.36 -2.82
CA THR A 25 8.58 11.63 -4.10
C THR A 25 8.77 10.50 -5.11
N ILE A 26 10.01 10.07 -5.34
CA ILE A 26 10.33 8.98 -6.28
C ILE A 26 9.67 7.67 -5.81
N TYR A 27 9.74 7.36 -4.52
CA TYR A 27 9.08 6.18 -3.96
C TYR A 27 7.57 6.22 -4.21
N SER A 28 6.91 7.34 -3.92
CA SER A 28 5.47 7.51 -4.15
C SER A 28 5.10 7.35 -5.61
N ALA A 29 5.89 7.92 -6.52
CA ALA A 29 5.70 7.80 -7.97
C ALA A 29 5.83 6.34 -8.44
N THR A 30 6.87 5.62 -7.98
CA THR A 30 7.04 4.19 -8.32
C THR A 30 5.89 3.33 -7.79
N LYS A 31 5.39 3.63 -6.58
CA LYS A 31 4.25 2.90 -6.00
C LYS A 31 2.92 3.25 -6.68
N ALA A 32 2.76 4.47 -7.18
CA ALA A 32 1.62 4.87 -8.01
C ALA A 32 1.64 4.13 -9.37
N TYR A 33 2.80 4.06 -10.01
CA TYR A 33 3.00 3.25 -11.21
C TYR A 33 2.59 1.78 -10.98
N LEU A 34 3.16 1.12 -9.98
CA LEU A 34 2.84 -0.28 -9.66
C LEU A 34 1.35 -0.50 -9.39
N LYS A 35 0.69 0.47 -8.75
CA LYS A 35 -0.73 0.40 -8.47
C LYS A 35 -1.58 0.52 -9.74
N SER A 36 -1.23 1.44 -10.65
CA SER A 36 -1.91 1.61 -11.93
C SER A 36 -1.67 0.39 -12.82
N PHE A 37 -0.42 0.00 -12.99
CA PHE A 37 -0.01 -1.19 -13.73
C PHE A 37 -0.77 -2.45 -13.28
N GLY A 38 -0.77 -2.73 -11.96
CA GLY A 38 -1.43 -3.93 -11.44
C GLY A 38 -2.95 -3.90 -11.61
N LYS A 39 -3.57 -2.71 -11.61
CA LYS A 39 -5.01 -2.57 -11.90
C LYS A 39 -5.33 -2.85 -13.37
N SER A 40 -4.51 -2.40 -14.30
CA SER A 40 -4.68 -2.65 -15.73
C SER A 40 -4.42 -4.12 -16.05
N LEU A 41 -3.31 -4.64 -15.55
CA LEU A 41 -2.94 -6.05 -15.73
C LEU A 41 -4.01 -7.03 -15.18
N TYR A 42 -4.74 -6.65 -14.13
CA TYR A 42 -5.86 -7.44 -13.62
C TYR A 42 -6.92 -7.70 -14.70
N PHE A 43 -7.29 -6.68 -15.47
CA PHE A 43 -8.29 -6.83 -16.53
C PHE A 43 -7.74 -7.62 -17.71
N GLU A 44 -6.49 -7.36 -18.10
CA GLU A 44 -5.84 -8.06 -19.20
C GLU A 44 -5.66 -9.56 -18.93
N MET A 45 -5.40 -9.92 -17.69
CA MET A 45 -5.11 -11.31 -17.30
C MET A 45 -6.34 -12.13 -16.88
N ARG A 46 -7.44 -11.46 -16.55
CA ARG A 46 -8.68 -12.09 -16.12
C ARG A 46 -9.26 -13.09 -17.14
N PRO A 47 -9.31 -12.78 -18.46
CA PRO A 47 -9.81 -13.74 -19.46
C PRO A 47 -9.00 -15.03 -19.52
N TYR A 48 -7.73 -14.99 -19.09
CA TYR A 48 -6.83 -16.15 -19.06
C TYR A 48 -6.85 -16.91 -17.72
N GLY A 49 -7.82 -16.66 -16.86
CA GLY A 49 -7.91 -17.32 -15.55
C GLY A 49 -6.83 -16.91 -14.54
N VAL A 50 -5.95 -15.96 -14.87
CA VAL A 50 -4.85 -15.51 -14.01
C VAL A 50 -5.32 -14.40 -13.08
N GLY A 51 -5.15 -14.60 -11.78
CA GLY A 51 -5.46 -13.60 -10.75
C GLY A 51 -4.30 -12.59 -10.58
N VAL A 52 -4.61 -11.29 -10.66
CA VAL A 52 -3.65 -10.22 -10.36
C VAL A 52 -4.14 -9.41 -9.18
N THR A 53 -3.34 -9.33 -8.13
CA THR A 53 -3.69 -8.62 -6.90
C THR A 53 -2.65 -7.54 -6.60
N THR A 54 -3.09 -6.30 -6.51
CA THR A 54 -2.24 -5.19 -6.07
C THR A 54 -2.45 -4.93 -4.60
N VAL A 55 -1.42 -5.08 -3.80
CA VAL A 55 -1.44 -4.83 -2.36
C VAL A 55 -0.90 -3.44 -2.07
N CYS A 56 -1.69 -2.63 -1.38
CA CYS A 56 -1.34 -1.26 -0.99
C CYS A 56 -1.34 -1.17 0.55
N PRO A 57 -0.29 -1.65 1.24
CA PRO A 57 -0.24 -1.59 2.69
C PRO A 57 -0.11 -0.15 3.19
N ALA A 58 -0.60 0.08 4.41
CA ALA A 58 -0.26 1.21 5.24
C ALA A 58 1.14 1.01 5.88
N ALA A 59 1.42 1.62 7.01
CA ALA A 59 2.66 1.42 7.74
C ALA A 59 2.79 -0.03 8.22
N ILE A 60 3.94 -0.65 7.98
CA ILE A 60 4.27 -2.02 8.40
C ILE A 60 5.56 -1.98 9.20
N ALA A 61 5.58 -2.65 10.35
CA ALA A 61 6.77 -2.75 11.22
C ALA A 61 7.89 -3.54 10.50
N THR A 62 8.77 -2.80 9.86
CA THR A 62 9.94 -3.33 9.14
C THR A 62 11.16 -2.48 9.49
N PRO A 63 12.39 -3.00 9.31
CA PRO A 63 13.63 -2.23 9.52
C PRO A 63 13.74 -0.97 8.64
N LEU A 64 12.87 -0.82 7.64
CA LEU A 64 12.79 0.37 6.80
C LEU A 64 12.45 1.64 7.60
N TYR A 65 11.69 1.50 8.67
CA TYR A 65 11.37 2.60 9.58
C TYR A 65 12.41 2.70 10.67
N LYS A 66 13.22 3.77 10.65
CA LYS A 66 14.19 4.10 11.70
C LYS A 66 13.49 4.66 12.97
N LEU A 67 12.42 4.02 13.41
CA LEU A 67 11.70 4.39 14.63
C LEU A 67 12.28 3.63 15.83
N LYS A 68 12.22 4.26 17.01
CA LYS A 68 12.58 3.59 18.26
C LYS A 68 11.71 2.33 18.45
N PRO A 69 12.27 1.19 18.89
CA PRO A 69 11.51 -0.04 19.08
C PRO A 69 10.21 0.14 19.89
N SER A 70 10.27 0.93 20.97
CA SER A 70 9.10 1.23 21.81
C SER A 70 7.96 1.93 21.06
N LEU A 71 8.28 2.80 20.11
CA LEU A 71 7.28 3.48 19.26
C LEU A 71 6.68 2.55 18.23
N LEU A 72 7.50 1.64 17.67
CA LEU A 72 7.02 0.59 16.76
C LEU A 72 6.06 -0.36 17.48
N ASP A 73 6.45 -0.84 18.65
CA ASP A 73 5.63 -1.75 19.45
C ASP A 73 4.31 -1.10 19.89
N PHE A 74 4.35 0.15 20.31
CA PHE A 74 3.15 0.92 20.62
C PHE A 74 2.25 1.06 19.38
N GLY A 75 2.81 1.43 18.22
CA GLY A 75 2.07 1.57 16.96
C GLY A 75 1.43 0.25 16.50
N VAL A 76 2.11 -0.88 16.73
CA VAL A 76 1.57 -2.22 16.46
C VAL A 76 0.45 -2.55 17.45
N LYS A 77 0.63 -2.26 18.74
CA LYS A 77 -0.36 -2.53 19.79
C LYS A 77 -1.68 -1.79 19.57
N ILE A 78 -1.62 -0.53 19.13
CA ILE A 78 -2.84 0.25 18.81
C ILE A 78 -3.36 -0.02 17.37
N GLY A 79 -2.72 -0.91 16.61
CA GLY A 79 -3.17 -1.32 15.27
C GLY A 79 -2.89 -0.31 14.15
N VAL A 80 -2.15 0.77 14.42
CA VAL A 80 -1.74 1.77 13.41
C VAL A 80 -0.68 1.20 12.48
N ILE A 81 0.26 0.43 13.03
CA ILE A 81 1.32 -0.25 12.30
C ILE A 81 0.99 -1.74 12.22
N GLY A 82 0.95 -2.28 11.01
CA GLY A 82 0.72 -3.72 10.80
C GLY A 82 2.01 -4.53 10.96
N THR A 83 1.90 -5.79 11.36
CA THR A 83 3.04 -6.71 11.33
C THR A 83 3.25 -7.29 9.92
N PRO A 84 4.49 -7.65 9.52
CA PRO A 84 4.75 -8.30 8.24
C PRO A 84 3.93 -9.59 8.06
N ARG A 85 3.82 -10.40 9.11
CA ARG A 85 3.06 -11.66 9.09
C ARG A 85 1.57 -11.44 8.82
N TRP A 86 0.99 -10.42 9.45
CA TRP A 86 -0.40 -10.03 9.22
C TRP A 86 -0.60 -9.53 7.78
N LEU A 87 0.32 -8.70 7.25
CA LEU A 87 0.28 -8.22 5.87
C LEU A 87 0.29 -9.37 4.88
N VAL A 88 1.21 -10.33 5.03
CA VAL A 88 1.32 -11.51 4.16
C VAL A 88 0.02 -12.30 4.15
N ARG A 89 -0.56 -12.58 5.33
CA ARG A 89 -1.86 -13.28 5.41
C ARG A 89 -2.98 -12.55 4.65
N LYS A 90 -3.05 -11.21 4.76
CA LYS A 90 -4.06 -10.40 4.04
C LYS A 90 -3.80 -10.39 2.55
N ALA A 91 -2.54 -10.30 2.11
CA ALA A 91 -2.15 -10.33 0.71
C ALA A 91 -2.49 -11.68 0.06
N LEU A 92 -2.08 -12.79 0.68
CA LEU A 92 -2.38 -14.15 0.19
C LEU A 92 -3.89 -14.42 0.15
N LYS A 93 -4.62 -14.04 1.20
CA LYS A 93 -6.09 -14.17 1.20
C LYS A 93 -6.74 -13.36 0.08
N GLY A 94 -6.20 -12.17 -0.23
CA GLY A 94 -6.67 -11.36 -1.36
C GLY A 94 -6.35 -12.00 -2.70
N MET A 95 -5.14 -12.52 -2.86
CA MET A 95 -4.66 -13.24 -4.04
C MET A 95 -5.55 -14.45 -4.35
N MET A 96 -5.75 -15.34 -3.37
CA MET A 96 -6.59 -16.54 -3.53
C MET A 96 -8.03 -16.21 -3.93
N ARG A 97 -8.53 -15.06 -3.49
CA ARG A 97 -9.85 -14.55 -3.87
C ARG A 97 -9.85 -13.74 -5.17
N LYS A 98 -8.72 -13.70 -5.89
CA LYS A 98 -8.52 -12.90 -7.11
C LYS A 98 -8.97 -11.44 -6.96
N LYS A 99 -8.78 -10.84 -5.77
CA LYS A 99 -9.13 -9.44 -5.53
C LYS A 99 -8.17 -8.53 -6.28
N ARG A 100 -8.71 -7.59 -7.06
CA ARG A 100 -7.90 -6.62 -7.82
C ARG A 100 -6.99 -5.75 -6.93
N VAL A 101 -7.52 -5.27 -5.79
CA VAL A 101 -6.78 -4.42 -4.85
C VAL A 101 -7.05 -4.85 -3.42
N VAL A 102 -5.98 -4.97 -2.64
CA VAL A 102 -6.02 -5.21 -1.18
C VAL A 102 -5.34 -4.03 -0.49
N LYS A 103 -6.05 -3.39 0.45
CA LYS A 103 -5.58 -2.22 1.20
C LYS A 103 -5.58 -2.56 2.70
N PRO A 104 -4.59 -3.31 3.19
CA PRO A 104 -4.55 -3.68 4.60
C PRO A 104 -4.18 -2.48 5.48
N GLY A 105 -4.80 -2.42 6.67
CA GLY A 105 -4.65 -1.34 7.64
C GLY A 105 -5.74 -0.29 7.54
N PHE A 106 -6.28 0.10 8.72
CA PHE A 106 -7.37 1.07 8.78
C PHE A 106 -6.94 2.48 8.32
N MET A 107 -5.66 2.83 8.46
CA MET A 107 -5.11 4.08 7.92
C MET A 107 -5.36 4.26 6.42
N ASN A 108 -5.44 3.16 5.66
CA ASN A 108 -5.79 3.22 4.24
C ASN A 108 -7.21 3.75 3.97
N LEU A 109 -8.08 3.71 4.97
CA LEU A 109 -9.46 4.20 4.87
C LEU A 109 -9.54 5.70 5.17
N TYR A 110 -8.87 6.14 6.23
CA TYR A 110 -9.04 7.51 6.75
C TYR A 110 -7.98 8.49 6.26
N LEU A 111 -6.73 8.07 6.13
CA LEU A 111 -5.63 9.00 5.82
C LEU A 111 -5.70 9.62 4.41
N PRO A 112 -5.99 8.88 3.34
CA PRO A 112 -6.08 9.46 2.00
C PRO A 112 -7.17 10.53 1.85
N PRO A 113 -8.42 10.33 2.30
CA PRO A 113 -9.42 11.37 2.23
C PRO A 113 -9.11 12.56 3.15
N LEU A 114 -8.54 12.30 4.34
CA LEU A 114 -8.13 13.36 5.25
C LEU A 114 -7.09 14.29 4.61
N ILE A 115 -6.04 13.74 4.01
CA ILE A 115 -4.99 14.53 3.36
C ILE A 115 -5.53 15.24 2.10
N ALA A 116 -6.46 14.63 1.37
CA ALA A 116 -7.06 15.25 0.19
C ALA A 116 -7.86 16.51 0.51
N VAL A 117 -8.41 16.61 1.72
CA VAL A 117 -9.20 17.77 2.20
C VAL A 117 -8.32 18.82 2.89
N LEU A 118 -7.10 18.47 3.30
CA LEU A 118 -6.20 19.43 3.97
C LEU A 118 -5.78 20.56 3.02
N PRO A 119 -5.85 21.84 3.48
CA PRO A 119 -5.33 22.97 2.73
C PRO A 119 -3.86 22.77 2.38
N LYS A 120 -3.50 23.07 1.12
CA LYS A 120 -2.10 22.92 0.64
C LYS A 120 -1.09 23.67 1.53
N ALA A 121 -1.44 24.87 1.98
CA ALA A 121 -0.61 25.66 2.89
C ALA A 121 -0.29 24.95 4.22
N LEU A 122 -1.22 24.14 4.74
CA LEU A 122 -0.98 23.36 5.96
C LEU A 122 -0.01 22.20 5.70
N VAL A 123 -0.16 21.54 4.54
CA VAL A 123 0.76 20.46 4.13
C VAL A 123 2.18 21.02 3.93
N GLU A 124 2.32 22.18 3.30
CA GLU A 124 3.61 22.87 3.13
C GLU A 124 4.23 23.27 4.46
N LYS A 125 3.45 23.86 5.38
CA LYS A 125 3.91 24.26 6.72
C LYS A 125 4.37 23.06 7.56
N LEU A 126 3.63 21.95 7.50
CA LEU A 126 4.03 20.70 8.15
C LEU A 126 5.33 20.16 7.55
N TRP A 127 5.47 20.21 6.23
CA TRP A 127 6.68 19.75 5.55
C TRP A 127 7.91 20.58 5.91
N GLN A 128 7.79 21.91 5.94
CA GLN A 128 8.88 22.81 6.30
C GLN A 128 9.38 22.59 7.74
N LYS A 129 8.50 22.17 8.65
CA LYS A 129 8.87 21.88 10.05
C LYS A 129 9.69 20.59 10.22
N TYR A 130 9.65 19.68 9.24
CA TYR A 130 10.35 18.38 9.29
C TYR A 130 11.54 18.29 8.31
N LYS A 131 11.89 19.39 7.66
CA LYS A 131 13.06 19.51 6.79
C LYS A 131 14.32 19.86 7.60
#